data_fc186da4a0a022c2e2a62f84f13beb7b
#
_entry.id   fc186da4a0a022c2e2a62f84f13beb7b
#
_cell.length_a   1.000
_cell.length_b   1.000
_cell.length_c   1.000
_cell.angle_alpha   90.00
_cell.angle_beta   90.00
_cell.angle_gamma   90.00
#
_symmetry.space_group_name_H-M   'P 1'
#
loop_
_entity.id
_entity.type
_entity.pdbx_description
1 polymer ?
#
loop_
_entity_poly.entity_id
_entity_poly.type
_entity_poly.pdbx_seq_one_letter_code
_entity_poly.pdbx_strand_id
1 'polypeptide(L)'
;MNLKILYGKLLFINVIIKIRIYKKMRLLINHINKIFLVGLSFWIVATLSYFFSVQKGFDVSPIAEDGLTSLLTAYIPVLFLAVFLLLYLTRKRDAVNWSNLYSVKKSTSKREVWLTVVYLLVTQLIMGLGFNMGLHFPGTDVYSTGSHSQADVWVWAITYTIIYTIIPLIWLRGRGFSLKKLFGSFKWTRDLWIIIAYWAIDFFGPLISGSTDFIGGISSSQYAKGIPLGILINTLGAGLPVVVMMHMIFIPRLAVLINNKLTIILLGGLFYSIFSLFDQGVDYSSFSFGFTSFTYIIMTQTLVGMGKATFTVVTGNPFIHFITLHVISARVPFDTRMYIEIFRLR
;
A
#
# COMPACT_ATOMS: atom_id res chain seq x y z
N MET A 1 -5.80 -57.56 -15.72
CA MET A 1 -4.90 -56.65 -14.94
C MET A 1 -5.24 -56.81 -13.46
N ASN A 2 -4.29 -57.19 -12.62
CA ASN A 2 -4.54 -57.63 -11.24
C ASN A 2 -4.87 -56.43 -10.33
N LEU A 3 -6.12 -56.33 -9.84
CA LEU A 3 -6.61 -55.22 -9.03
C LEU A 3 -5.71 -54.91 -7.81
N LYS A 4 -5.05 -55.92 -7.24
CA LYS A 4 -4.10 -55.77 -6.11
C LYS A 4 -2.86 -54.95 -6.51
N ILE A 5 -2.38 -55.10 -7.75
CA ILE A 5 -1.22 -54.32 -8.25
C ILE A 5 -1.62 -52.84 -8.49
N LEU A 6 -2.84 -52.62 -8.97
CA LEU A 6 -3.35 -51.28 -9.21
C LEU A 6 -3.55 -50.49 -7.88
N TYR A 7 -4.10 -51.19 -6.87
CA TYR A 7 -4.31 -50.60 -5.53
C TYR A 7 -2.98 -50.27 -4.83
N GLY A 8 -1.97 -51.14 -4.95
CA GLY A 8 -0.63 -50.92 -4.42
C GLY A 8 0.06 -49.70 -5.08
N LYS A 9 -0.09 -49.52 -6.41
CA LYS A 9 0.44 -48.34 -7.12
C LYS A 9 -0.25 -47.03 -6.72
N LEU A 10 -1.58 -47.03 -6.55
CA LEU A 10 -2.34 -45.89 -6.08
C LEU A 10 -1.97 -45.47 -4.65
N LEU A 11 -1.79 -46.45 -3.77
CA LEU A 11 -1.35 -46.22 -2.38
C LEU A 11 0.06 -45.59 -2.34
N PHE A 12 0.98 -46.11 -3.16
CA PHE A 12 2.35 -45.61 -3.28
C PHE A 12 2.42 -44.16 -3.84
N ILE A 13 1.60 -43.85 -4.85
CA ILE A 13 1.47 -42.51 -5.39
C ILE A 13 0.93 -41.52 -4.34
N ASN A 14 -0.09 -41.91 -3.56
CA ASN A 14 -0.65 -41.12 -2.47
C ASN A 14 0.38 -40.83 -1.37
N VAL A 15 1.20 -41.81 -1.00
CA VAL A 15 2.28 -41.64 -0.02
C VAL A 15 3.34 -40.67 -0.54
N ILE A 16 3.77 -40.77 -1.81
CA ILE A 16 4.74 -39.88 -2.43
C ILE A 16 4.19 -38.45 -2.49
N ILE A 17 2.92 -38.26 -2.85
CA ILE A 17 2.27 -36.95 -2.89
C ILE A 17 2.23 -36.34 -1.49
N LYS A 18 1.82 -37.10 -0.45
CA LYS A 18 1.81 -36.64 0.95
C LYS A 18 3.21 -36.23 1.44
N ILE A 19 4.25 -37.03 1.14
CA ILE A 19 5.64 -36.72 1.51
C ILE A 19 6.11 -35.45 0.77
N ARG A 20 5.78 -35.26 -0.49
CA ARG A 20 6.14 -34.08 -1.28
C ARG A 20 5.44 -32.81 -0.76
N ILE A 21 4.15 -32.93 -0.42
CA ILE A 21 3.38 -31.82 0.20
C ILE A 21 3.96 -31.49 1.56
N TYR A 22 4.23 -32.48 2.42
CA TYR A 22 4.81 -32.30 3.74
C TYR A 22 6.21 -31.66 3.68
N LYS A 23 7.07 -32.12 2.75
CA LYS A 23 8.39 -31.51 2.51
C LYS A 23 8.28 -30.05 2.02
N LYS A 24 7.35 -29.75 1.10
CA LYS A 24 7.07 -28.38 0.66
C LYS A 24 6.51 -27.50 1.79
N MET A 25 5.58 -28.02 2.59
CA MET A 25 5.05 -27.31 3.76
C MET A 25 6.13 -27.05 4.81
N ARG A 26 6.97 -28.02 5.13
CA ARG A 26 8.08 -27.86 6.07
C ARG A 26 9.12 -26.83 5.59
N LEU A 27 9.41 -26.81 4.29
CA LEU A 27 10.24 -25.78 3.67
C LEU A 27 9.55 -24.39 3.74
N LEU A 28 8.25 -24.31 3.54
CA LEU A 28 7.49 -23.07 3.68
C LEU A 28 7.50 -22.57 5.13
N ILE A 29 7.28 -23.44 6.10
CA ILE A 29 7.27 -23.12 7.53
C ILE A 29 8.65 -22.70 8.01
N ASN A 30 9.72 -23.36 7.57
CA ASN A 30 11.10 -22.96 7.89
C ASN A 30 11.52 -21.61 7.27
N HIS A 31 10.77 -21.12 6.26
CA HIS A 31 10.99 -19.80 5.65
C HIS A 31 10.13 -18.70 6.24
N ILE A 32 9.19 -19.04 7.15
CA ILE A 32 8.41 -18.05 7.89
C ILE A 32 9.32 -17.41 8.93
N ASN A 33 9.82 -16.23 8.63
CA ASN A 33 10.64 -15.45 9.54
C ASN A 33 9.83 -15.09 10.80
N LYS A 34 10.44 -15.18 11.99
CA LYS A 34 9.82 -14.75 13.27
C LYS A 34 9.23 -13.33 13.17
N ILE A 35 9.90 -12.44 12.44
CA ILE A 35 9.44 -11.07 12.20
C ILE A 35 8.11 -11.05 11.42
N PHE A 36 7.95 -11.93 10.42
CA PHE A 36 6.68 -12.07 9.71
C PHE A 36 5.56 -12.50 10.66
N LEU A 37 5.79 -13.48 11.50
CA LEU A 37 4.79 -13.94 12.47
C LEU A 37 4.39 -12.85 13.45
N VAL A 38 5.36 -12.08 13.97
CA VAL A 38 5.08 -10.95 14.86
C VAL A 38 4.24 -9.89 14.16
N GLY A 39 4.62 -9.49 12.94
CA GLY A 39 3.86 -8.51 12.16
C GLY A 39 2.45 -8.99 11.80
N LEU A 40 2.31 -10.26 11.40
CA LEU A 40 1.02 -10.87 11.11
C LEU A 40 0.14 -10.96 12.37
N SER A 41 0.70 -11.39 13.50
CA SER A 41 -0.03 -11.44 14.78
C SER A 41 -0.50 -10.05 15.21
N PHE A 42 0.34 -9.03 15.05
CA PHE A 42 -0.04 -7.65 15.34
C PHE A 42 -1.23 -7.20 14.48
N TRP A 43 -1.18 -7.47 13.16
CA TRP A 43 -2.28 -7.16 12.26
C TRP A 43 -3.57 -7.92 12.61
N ILE A 44 -3.48 -9.21 12.92
CA ILE A 44 -4.65 -10.03 13.35
C ILE A 44 -5.25 -9.48 14.63
N VAL A 45 -4.43 -9.18 15.65
CA VAL A 45 -4.90 -8.62 16.93
C VAL A 45 -5.59 -7.28 16.71
N ALA A 46 -5.01 -6.38 15.90
CA ALA A 46 -5.63 -5.11 15.56
C ALA A 46 -6.98 -5.31 14.87
N THR A 47 -7.06 -6.24 13.90
CA THR A 47 -8.31 -6.57 13.19
C THR A 47 -9.39 -7.08 14.15
N LEU A 48 -9.07 -8.04 15.02
CA LEU A 48 -10.02 -8.54 16.01
C LEU A 48 -10.44 -7.47 17.01
N SER A 49 -9.53 -6.60 17.43
CA SER A 49 -9.80 -5.47 18.31
C SER A 49 -10.75 -4.46 17.67
N TYR A 50 -10.59 -4.18 16.38
CA TYR A 50 -11.52 -3.33 15.64
C TYR A 50 -12.96 -3.90 15.68
N PHE A 51 -13.14 -5.16 15.29
CA PHE A 51 -14.45 -5.80 15.32
C PHE A 51 -15.10 -5.81 16.71
N PHE A 52 -14.29 -6.06 17.74
CA PHE A 52 -14.77 -6.01 19.12
C PHE A 52 -15.23 -4.60 19.52
N SER A 53 -14.49 -3.56 19.12
CA SER A 53 -14.86 -2.17 19.39
C SER A 53 -16.15 -1.76 18.70
N VAL A 54 -16.33 -2.13 17.43
CA VAL A 54 -17.57 -1.88 16.67
C VAL A 54 -18.77 -2.58 17.33
N GLN A 55 -18.62 -3.82 17.77
CA GLN A 55 -19.68 -4.53 18.53
C GLN A 55 -20.05 -3.85 19.85
N LYS A 56 -19.15 -3.03 20.41
CA LYS A 56 -19.42 -2.22 21.60
C LYS A 56 -20.01 -0.83 21.29
N GLY A 57 -20.30 -0.55 20.03
CA GLY A 57 -20.89 0.72 19.58
C GLY A 57 -19.88 1.84 19.32
N PHE A 58 -18.57 1.52 19.23
CA PHE A 58 -17.53 2.49 18.89
C PHE A 58 -17.21 2.40 17.39
N ASP A 59 -18.19 2.67 16.54
CA ASP A 59 -17.96 2.71 15.09
C ASP A 59 -17.40 4.08 14.68
N VAL A 60 -16.23 4.07 14.07
CA VAL A 60 -15.54 5.26 13.53
C VAL A 60 -15.38 5.17 12.01
N SER A 61 -15.86 4.07 11.42
CA SER A 61 -15.70 3.85 9.99
C SER A 61 -16.73 4.63 9.20
N PRO A 62 -16.33 5.40 8.18
CA PRO A 62 -17.24 5.90 7.16
C PRO A 62 -17.80 4.75 6.28
N ILE A 63 -17.31 3.54 6.49
CA ILE A 63 -17.75 2.36 5.77
C ILE A 63 -19.01 1.84 6.46
N ALA A 64 -20.18 2.07 5.86
CA ALA A 64 -21.43 1.43 6.25
C ALA A 64 -21.26 -0.10 6.36
N GLU A 65 -22.16 -0.81 7.07
CA GLU A 65 -22.09 -2.28 7.25
C GLU A 65 -21.83 -3.02 5.92
N ASP A 66 -22.42 -2.54 4.83
CA ASP A 66 -22.20 -3.04 3.46
C ASP A 66 -20.73 -2.86 3.00
N GLY A 67 -20.08 -1.80 3.43
CA GLY A 67 -18.67 -1.53 3.10
C GLY A 67 -17.69 -2.46 3.80
N LEU A 68 -17.96 -2.86 5.05
CA LEU A 68 -17.14 -3.82 5.76
C LEU A 68 -17.25 -5.21 5.12
N THR A 69 -18.46 -5.62 4.75
CA THR A 69 -18.71 -6.86 4.01
C THR A 69 -17.96 -6.83 2.66
N SER A 70 -18.05 -5.74 1.92
CA SER A 70 -17.32 -5.55 0.66
C SER A 70 -15.79 -5.58 0.85
N LEU A 71 -15.26 -4.98 1.93
CA LEU A 71 -13.84 -5.04 2.27
C LEU A 71 -13.39 -6.50 2.45
N LEU A 72 -14.13 -7.30 3.23
CA LEU A 72 -13.75 -8.67 3.56
C LEU A 72 -13.96 -9.64 2.38
N THR A 73 -15.06 -9.49 1.65
CA THR A 73 -15.48 -10.47 0.63
C THR A 73 -14.94 -10.16 -0.76
N ALA A 74 -14.67 -8.90 -1.08
CA ALA A 74 -14.16 -8.48 -2.39
C ALA A 74 -12.73 -7.95 -2.32
N TYR A 75 -12.47 -6.92 -1.49
CA TYR A 75 -11.18 -6.22 -1.51
C TYR A 75 -10.02 -7.12 -1.05
N ILE A 76 -10.15 -7.82 0.07
CA ILE A 76 -9.08 -8.70 0.58
C ILE A 76 -8.74 -9.81 -0.43
N PRO A 77 -9.68 -10.61 -0.97
CA PRO A 77 -9.38 -11.61 -1.98
C PRO A 77 -8.71 -11.04 -3.23
N VAL A 78 -9.18 -9.90 -3.76
CA VAL A 78 -8.60 -9.24 -4.93
C VAL A 78 -7.15 -8.79 -4.64
N LEU A 79 -6.90 -8.21 -3.46
CA LEU A 79 -5.57 -7.79 -3.07
C LEU A 79 -4.60 -8.97 -2.96
N PHE A 80 -5.02 -10.07 -2.30
CA PHE A 80 -4.20 -11.27 -2.23
C PHE A 80 -3.94 -11.86 -3.62
N LEU A 81 -4.96 -11.92 -4.47
CA LEU A 81 -4.80 -12.36 -5.87
C LEU A 81 -3.78 -11.49 -6.61
N ALA A 82 -3.86 -10.17 -6.48
CA ALA A 82 -2.92 -9.24 -7.10
C ALA A 82 -1.49 -9.45 -6.58
N VAL A 83 -1.29 -9.59 -5.26
CA VAL A 83 0.02 -9.86 -4.66
C VAL A 83 0.60 -11.18 -5.18
N PHE A 84 -0.19 -12.26 -5.15
CA PHE A 84 0.26 -13.56 -5.66
C PHE A 84 0.54 -13.54 -7.16
N LEU A 85 -0.29 -12.87 -7.96
CA LEU A 85 -0.06 -12.71 -9.39
C LEU A 85 1.26 -11.98 -9.67
N LEU A 86 1.52 -10.87 -8.98
CA LEU A 86 2.77 -10.13 -9.12
C LEU A 86 3.99 -10.97 -8.72
N LEU A 87 3.92 -11.69 -7.60
CA LEU A 87 4.97 -12.61 -7.18
C LEU A 87 5.20 -13.73 -8.21
N TYR A 88 4.13 -14.25 -8.80
CA TYR A 88 4.21 -15.29 -9.85
C TYR A 88 4.82 -14.76 -11.15
N LEU A 89 4.35 -13.61 -11.65
CA LEU A 89 4.84 -12.98 -12.87
C LEU A 89 6.34 -12.60 -12.77
N THR A 90 6.80 -12.27 -11.57
CA THR A 90 8.17 -11.84 -11.31
C THR A 90 9.09 -12.96 -10.78
N ARG A 91 8.62 -14.22 -10.68
CA ARG A 91 9.38 -15.34 -10.08
C ARG A 91 10.71 -15.65 -10.79
N LYS A 92 10.80 -15.35 -12.09
CA LYS A 92 12.01 -15.55 -12.91
C LYS A 92 12.89 -14.29 -13.03
N ARG A 93 12.59 -13.22 -12.28
CA ARG A 93 13.41 -12.01 -12.27
C ARG A 93 14.65 -12.22 -11.41
N ASP A 94 15.76 -11.64 -11.86
CA ASP A 94 16.97 -11.57 -11.06
C ASP A 94 16.71 -10.86 -9.73
N ALA A 95 17.46 -11.24 -8.70
CA ALA A 95 17.39 -10.58 -7.41
C ALA A 95 17.82 -9.11 -7.54
N VAL A 96 17.07 -8.22 -6.89
CA VAL A 96 17.38 -6.80 -6.88
C VAL A 96 18.62 -6.55 -6.01
N ASN A 97 19.63 -5.90 -6.56
CA ASN A 97 20.78 -5.47 -5.78
C ASN A 97 20.48 -4.15 -5.05
N TRP A 98 19.79 -4.26 -3.92
CA TRP A 98 19.34 -3.14 -3.11
C TRP A 98 20.45 -2.21 -2.65
N SER A 99 21.60 -2.80 -2.22
CA SER A 99 22.74 -2.02 -1.74
C SER A 99 23.30 -1.11 -2.80
N ASN A 100 23.43 -1.63 -4.04
CA ASN A 100 23.96 -0.85 -5.15
C ASN A 100 22.95 0.16 -5.67
N LEU A 101 21.67 -0.24 -5.80
CA LEU A 101 20.61 0.56 -6.42
C LEU A 101 20.24 1.78 -5.56
N TYR A 102 20.17 1.59 -4.24
CA TYR A 102 19.73 2.61 -3.29
C TYR A 102 20.84 3.14 -2.39
N SER A 103 22.11 2.77 -2.67
CA SER A 103 23.28 3.16 -1.84
C SER A 103 23.13 2.80 -0.36
N VAL A 104 22.50 1.63 -0.07
CA VAL A 104 22.21 1.17 1.30
C VAL A 104 23.35 0.32 1.83
N LYS A 105 23.84 0.65 3.05
CA LYS A 105 24.84 -0.14 3.77
C LYS A 105 24.17 -1.03 4.82
N LYS A 106 24.46 -2.33 4.83
CA LYS A 106 23.87 -3.29 5.79
C LYS A 106 24.14 -2.89 7.24
N SER A 107 25.34 -2.38 7.52
CA SER A 107 25.77 -1.95 8.88
C SER A 107 24.93 -0.82 9.47
N THR A 108 24.35 0.05 8.65
CA THR A 108 23.53 1.19 9.10
C THR A 108 22.03 0.98 8.92
N SER A 109 21.62 -0.02 8.12
CA SER A 109 20.23 -0.23 7.72
C SER A 109 19.28 -0.37 8.89
N LYS A 110 19.63 -1.12 9.95
CA LYS A 110 18.77 -1.29 11.14
C LYS A 110 18.48 0.06 11.80
N ARG A 111 19.50 0.90 12.00
CA ARG A 111 19.33 2.23 12.57
C ARG A 111 18.50 3.13 11.65
N GLU A 112 18.74 3.06 10.35
CA GLU A 112 18.01 3.87 9.37
C GLU A 112 16.54 3.48 9.26
N VAL A 113 16.19 2.19 9.39
CA VAL A 113 14.79 1.73 9.50
C VAL A 113 14.10 2.36 10.71
N TRP A 114 14.73 2.27 11.90
CA TRP A 114 14.16 2.85 13.11
C TRP A 114 14.03 4.38 13.03
N LEU A 115 15.05 5.07 12.52
CA LEU A 115 14.98 6.51 12.31
C LEU A 115 13.84 6.90 11.35
N THR A 116 13.63 6.11 10.30
CA THR A 116 12.54 6.36 9.34
C THR A 116 11.16 6.17 9.99
N VAL A 117 11.00 5.12 10.80
CA VAL A 117 9.73 4.88 11.53
C VAL A 117 9.47 5.98 12.55
N VAL A 118 10.48 6.35 13.34
CA VAL A 118 10.35 7.43 14.35
C VAL A 118 10.06 8.76 13.67
N TYR A 119 10.79 9.08 12.60
CA TYR A 119 10.55 10.30 11.81
C TYR A 119 9.10 10.35 11.30
N LEU A 120 8.63 9.24 10.71
CA LEU A 120 7.25 9.15 10.22
C LEU A 120 6.23 9.32 11.35
N LEU A 121 6.39 8.61 12.45
CA LEU A 121 5.48 8.72 13.60
C LEU A 121 5.42 10.16 14.16
N VAL A 122 6.56 10.77 14.41
CA VAL A 122 6.63 12.13 14.97
C VAL A 122 5.98 13.13 14.00
N THR A 123 6.34 13.05 12.72
CA THR A 123 5.78 13.98 11.73
C THR A 123 4.29 13.75 11.50
N GLN A 124 3.80 12.51 11.51
CA GLN A 124 2.37 12.22 11.42
C GLN A 124 1.60 12.72 12.65
N LEU A 125 2.15 12.57 13.86
CA LEU A 125 1.54 13.13 15.06
C LEU A 125 1.44 14.67 14.99
N ILE A 126 2.49 15.34 14.51
CA ILE A 126 2.47 16.80 14.33
C ILE A 126 1.42 17.21 13.28
N MET A 127 1.42 16.54 12.13
CA MET A 127 0.50 16.86 11.04
C MET A 127 -0.96 16.53 11.40
N GLY A 128 -1.19 15.37 12.01
CA GLY A 128 -2.53 14.93 12.37
C GLY A 128 -3.12 15.71 13.54
N LEU A 129 -2.42 15.76 14.68
CA LEU A 129 -2.94 16.42 15.89
C LEU A 129 -2.80 17.94 15.83
N GLY A 130 -1.75 18.47 15.20
CA GLY A 130 -1.50 19.90 15.13
C GLY A 130 -2.24 20.61 13.99
N PHE A 131 -2.39 19.94 12.84
CA PHE A 131 -2.94 20.56 11.62
C PHE A 131 -4.16 19.82 11.06
N ASN A 132 -4.59 18.72 11.66
CA ASN A 132 -5.69 17.86 11.20
C ASN A 132 -5.50 17.41 9.73
N MET A 133 -4.27 17.00 9.39
CA MET A 133 -3.89 16.59 8.03
C MET A 133 -3.35 15.16 8.04
N GLY A 134 -3.99 14.26 7.29
CA GLY A 134 -3.54 12.90 7.00
C GLY A 134 -2.89 12.75 5.61
N LEU A 135 -2.45 11.53 5.27
CA LEU A 135 -1.81 11.23 3.99
C LEU A 135 -2.77 11.45 2.80
N HIS A 136 -4.04 11.14 2.97
CA HIS A 136 -5.06 11.25 1.92
C HIS A 136 -5.97 12.48 2.11
N PHE A 137 -5.41 13.55 2.67
CA PHE A 137 -6.13 14.82 2.71
C PHE A 137 -6.28 15.42 1.29
N PRO A 138 -7.37 16.05 0.90
CA PRO A 138 -8.58 16.41 1.62
C PRO A 138 -9.59 15.29 1.81
N GLY A 139 -9.21 14.08 1.52
CA GLY A 139 -9.92 12.96 1.97
C GLY A 139 -10.40 11.97 0.96
N THR A 140 -10.65 10.80 1.52
CA THR A 140 -11.34 9.70 0.84
C THR A 140 -12.84 9.81 0.99
N ASP A 141 -13.34 10.80 1.74
CA ASP A 141 -14.76 11.02 1.89
C ASP A 141 -15.28 11.76 0.66
N VAL A 142 -15.68 10.98 -0.34
CA VAL A 142 -16.24 11.45 -1.61
C VAL A 142 -17.46 12.35 -1.40
N TYR A 143 -18.02 12.36 -0.19
CA TYR A 143 -19.25 13.05 0.15
C TYR A 143 -19.07 14.28 1.04
N SER A 144 -17.88 14.54 1.58
CA SER A 144 -17.63 15.69 2.48
C SER A 144 -16.87 16.85 1.81
N THR A 145 -17.06 17.05 0.52
CA THR A 145 -16.36 18.06 -0.30
C THR A 145 -16.54 19.51 0.15
N GLY A 146 -17.46 19.78 1.06
CA GLY A 146 -17.73 21.14 1.53
C GLY A 146 -16.82 21.67 2.64
N SER A 147 -15.94 20.84 3.21
CA SER A 147 -15.17 21.20 4.42
C SER A 147 -13.77 21.76 4.14
N HIS A 148 -13.22 21.60 2.94
CA HIS A 148 -11.84 22.03 2.64
C HIS A 148 -11.80 23.15 1.61
N SER A 149 -11.01 24.17 1.90
CA SER A 149 -10.73 25.23 0.94
C SER A 149 -9.61 24.82 -0.03
N GLN A 150 -9.54 25.50 -1.18
CA GLN A 150 -8.43 25.33 -2.13
C GLN A 150 -7.08 25.58 -1.47
N ALA A 151 -7.03 26.55 -0.54
CA ALA A 151 -5.80 26.87 0.19
C ALA A 151 -5.36 25.72 1.08
N ASP A 152 -6.27 25.05 1.80
CA ASP A 152 -5.95 23.91 2.67
C ASP A 152 -5.35 22.76 1.87
N VAL A 153 -5.90 22.51 0.68
CA VAL A 153 -5.41 21.45 -0.23
C VAL A 153 -3.97 21.75 -0.69
N TRP A 154 -3.68 23.01 -1.08
CA TRP A 154 -2.33 23.39 -1.47
C TRP A 154 -1.36 23.38 -0.28
N VAL A 155 -1.77 23.88 0.88
CA VAL A 155 -0.96 23.84 2.10
C VAL A 155 -0.59 22.40 2.45
N TRP A 156 -1.56 21.50 2.44
CA TRP A 156 -1.31 20.07 2.62
C TRP A 156 -0.31 19.51 1.59
N ALA A 157 -0.59 19.67 0.30
CA ALA A 157 0.24 19.10 -0.75
C ALA A 157 1.70 19.59 -0.68
N ILE A 158 1.90 20.90 -0.46
CA ILE A 158 3.24 21.51 -0.34
C ILE A 158 3.94 21.03 0.93
N THR A 159 3.25 21.03 2.07
CA THR A 159 3.83 20.62 3.36
C THR A 159 4.24 19.15 3.34
N TYR A 160 3.39 18.26 2.83
CA TYR A 160 3.72 16.84 2.69
C TYR A 160 4.88 16.62 1.71
N THR A 161 4.92 17.36 0.60
CA THR A 161 6.07 17.33 -0.32
C THR A 161 7.36 17.75 0.39
N ILE A 162 7.35 18.81 1.18
CA ILE A 162 8.55 19.27 1.90
C ILE A 162 8.99 18.23 2.92
N ILE A 163 8.08 17.81 3.81
CA ILE A 163 8.41 16.93 4.94
C ILE A 163 8.78 15.52 4.45
N TYR A 164 7.98 14.90 3.56
CA TYR A 164 8.14 13.49 3.24
C TYR A 164 8.85 13.23 1.90
N THR A 165 9.13 14.28 1.12
CA THR A 165 9.85 14.14 -0.15
C THR A 165 11.16 14.90 -0.15
N ILE A 166 11.14 16.23 0.00
CA ILE A 166 12.34 17.08 -0.15
C ILE A 166 13.37 16.80 0.95
N ILE A 167 12.96 16.87 2.22
CA ILE A 167 13.87 16.63 3.36
C ILE A 167 14.48 15.21 3.30
N PRO A 168 13.69 14.12 3.11
CA PRO A 168 14.24 12.79 2.95
C PRO A 168 15.14 12.61 1.71
N LEU A 169 14.84 13.27 0.57
CA LEU A 169 15.70 13.21 -0.61
C LEU A 169 17.05 13.92 -0.39
N ILE A 170 17.07 15.04 0.32
CA ILE A 170 18.31 15.73 0.71
C ILE A 170 19.16 14.79 1.59
N TRP A 171 18.53 14.13 2.57
CA TRP A 171 19.19 13.13 3.40
C TRP A 171 19.73 11.95 2.58
N LEU A 172 18.95 11.39 1.65
CA LEU A 172 19.40 10.34 0.74
C LEU A 172 20.57 10.76 -0.11
N ARG A 173 20.55 11.98 -0.66
CA ARG A 173 21.65 12.54 -1.46
C ARG A 173 22.95 12.63 -0.65
N GLY A 174 22.89 13.05 0.62
CA GLY A 174 24.02 13.04 1.54
C GLY A 174 24.57 11.64 1.82
N ARG A 175 23.80 10.57 1.54
CA ARG A 175 24.22 9.16 1.63
C ARG A 175 24.74 8.60 0.30
N GLY A 176 24.93 9.43 -0.73
CA GLY A 176 25.43 9.01 -2.04
C GLY A 176 24.37 8.41 -2.95
N PHE A 177 23.08 8.60 -2.64
CA PHE A 177 22.00 8.18 -3.52
C PHE A 177 21.93 9.04 -4.78
N SER A 178 21.69 8.42 -5.93
CA SER A 178 21.59 9.07 -7.22
C SER A 178 20.33 8.65 -7.96
N LEU A 179 19.44 9.60 -8.22
CA LEU A 179 18.24 9.40 -9.05
C LEU A 179 18.61 8.95 -10.47
N LYS A 180 19.65 9.51 -11.06
CA LYS A 180 20.13 9.11 -12.41
C LYS A 180 20.50 7.64 -12.47
N LYS A 181 21.21 7.13 -11.44
CA LYS A 181 21.57 5.71 -11.33
C LYS A 181 20.33 4.85 -11.17
N LEU A 182 19.37 5.29 -10.36
CA LEU A 182 18.11 4.59 -10.13
C LEU A 182 17.33 4.46 -11.45
N PHE A 183 17.09 5.55 -12.16
CA PHE A 183 16.36 5.54 -13.44
C PHE A 183 17.05 4.70 -14.50
N GLY A 184 18.38 4.76 -14.60
CA GLY A 184 19.16 3.99 -15.56
C GLY A 184 19.15 2.48 -15.32
N SER A 185 18.73 2.02 -14.14
CA SER A 185 18.68 0.61 -13.78
C SER A 185 17.32 -0.06 -14.04
N PHE A 186 16.29 0.70 -14.40
CA PHE A 186 14.94 0.17 -14.59
C PHE A 186 14.80 -0.61 -15.90
N LYS A 187 14.09 -1.73 -15.81
CA LYS A 187 13.72 -2.56 -16.96
C LYS A 187 12.31 -2.18 -17.42
N TRP A 188 12.13 -0.95 -17.92
CA TRP A 188 10.83 -0.36 -18.24
C TRP A 188 9.92 -1.24 -19.09
N THR A 189 10.44 -1.94 -20.10
CA THR A 189 9.65 -2.84 -20.95
C THR A 189 9.04 -4.01 -20.17
N ARG A 190 9.77 -4.57 -19.19
CA ARG A 190 9.24 -5.63 -18.30
C ARG A 190 8.32 -5.08 -17.24
N ASP A 191 8.58 -3.87 -16.80
CA ASP A 191 7.80 -3.19 -15.77
C ASP A 191 6.46 -2.72 -16.32
N LEU A 192 6.38 -2.34 -17.60
CA LEU A 192 5.15 -1.98 -18.29
C LEU A 192 4.10 -3.12 -18.24
N TRP A 193 4.51 -4.36 -18.41
CA TRP A 193 3.58 -5.50 -18.32
C TRP A 193 2.99 -5.68 -16.92
N ILE A 194 3.74 -5.32 -15.87
CA ILE A 194 3.22 -5.34 -14.50
C ILE A 194 2.18 -4.24 -14.32
N ILE A 195 2.47 -3.05 -14.84
CA ILE A 195 1.53 -1.92 -14.81
C ILE A 195 0.23 -2.31 -15.54
N ILE A 196 0.33 -2.85 -16.76
CA ILE A 196 -0.84 -3.27 -17.54
C ILE A 196 -1.64 -4.36 -16.84
N ALA A 197 -0.97 -5.39 -16.30
CA ALA A 197 -1.64 -6.49 -15.61
C ALA A 197 -2.38 -6.02 -14.36
N TYR A 198 -1.76 -5.15 -13.56
CA TYR A 198 -2.41 -4.59 -12.37
C TYR A 198 -3.54 -3.63 -12.76
N TRP A 199 -3.33 -2.79 -13.75
CA TRP A 199 -4.32 -1.86 -14.26
C TRP A 199 -5.58 -2.60 -14.76
N ALA A 200 -5.42 -3.72 -15.46
CA ALA A 200 -6.55 -4.56 -15.84
C ALA A 200 -7.35 -5.02 -14.61
N ILE A 201 -6.69 -5.47 -13.53
CA ILE A 201 -7.36 -5.88 -12.28
C ILE A 201 -8.07 -4.70 -11.63
N ASP A 202 -7.42 -3.54 -11.55
CA ASP A 202 -7.92 -2.32 -10.92
C ASP A 202 -9.19 -1.78 -11.62
N PHE A 203 -9.25 -1.86 -12.95
CA PHE A 203 -10.41 -1.44 -13.73
C PHE A 203 -11.54 -2.47 -13.74
N PHE A 204 -11.25 -3.75 -13.72
CA PHE A 204 -12.28 -4.79 -13.69
C PHE A 204 -12.99 -4.88 -12.34
N GLY A 205 -12.33 -4.52 -11.23
CA GLY A 205 -12.94 -4.53 -9.90
C GLY A 205 -14.20 -3.67 -9.82
N PRO A 206 -14.15 -2.37 -10.07
CA PRO A 206 -15.30 -1.46 -10.09
C PRO A 206 -16.38 -1.86 -11.13
N LEU A 207 -15.98 -2.34 -12.30
CA LEU A 207 -16.92 -2.80 -13.33
C LEU A 207 -17.74 -4.01 -12.86
N ILE A 208 -17.13 -4.96 -12.17
CA ILE A 208 -17.80 -6.15 -11.64
C ILE A 208 -18.71 -5.78 -10.45
N SER A 209 -18.28 -4.81 -9.62
CA SER A 209 -19.08 -4.35 -8.46
C SER A 209 -20.25 -3.44 -8.83
N GLY A 210 -20.42 -3.08 -10.12
CA GLY A 210 -21.45 -2.16 -10.58
C GLY A 210 -21.28 -0.71 -10.15
N SER A 211 -20.12 -0.35 -9.60
CA SER A 211 -19.81 1.00 -9.10
C SER A 211 -19.49 1.97 -10.25
N THR A 212 -20.43 2.18 -11.19
CA THR A 212 -20.21 3.08 -12.34
C THR A 212 -20.75 4.50 -12.12
N ASP A 213 -21.46 4.74 -11.02
CA ASP A 213 -22.13 6.02 -10.73
C ASP A 213 -21.17 7.20 -10.48
N PHE A 214 -19.89 6.91 -10.28
CA PHE A 214 -18.87 7.93 -10.04
C PHE A 214 -18.55 8.80 -11.26
N ILE A 215 -18.92 8.36 -12.47
CA ILE A 215 -18.71 9.12 -13.71
C ILE A 215 -19.91 10.05 -13.99
N GLY A 216 -21.05 9.82 -13.33
CA GLY A 216 -22.28 10.59 -13.55
C GLY A 216 -22.20 12.06 -13.09
N GLY A 217 -22.80 12.95 -13.84
CA GLY A 217 -22.99 14.36 -13.45
C GLY A 217 -21.79 15.29 -13.67
N ILE A 218 -20.68 14.82 -14.24
CA ILE A 218 -19.48 15.62 -14.53
C ILE A 218 -19.29 15.72 -16.05
N SER A 219 -19.11 16.94 -16.56
CA SER A 219 -18.89 17.16 -18.00
C SER A 219 -17.47 16.75 -18.43
N SER A 220 -17.30 16.41 -19.70
CA SER A 220 -15.99 16.10 -20.28
C SER A 220 -14.98 17.28 -20.12
N SER A 221 -15.47 18.53 -20.17
CA SER A 221 -14.64 19.72 -19.94
C SER A 221 -14.12 19.78 -18.50
N GLN A 222 -14.96 19.45 -17.52
CA GLN A 222 -14.55 19.40 -16.11
C GLN A 222 -13.53 18.29 -15.86
N TYR A 223 -13.72 17.10 -16.45
CA TYR A 223 -12.72 16.02 -16.37
C TYR A 223 -11.41 16.42 -17.02
N ALA A 224 -11.43 17.08 -18.19
CA ALA A 224 -10.21 17.52 -18.87
C ALA A 224 -9.37 18.50 -18.04
N LYS A 225 -10.00 19.32 -17.20
CA LYS A 225 -9.34 20.22 -16.26
C LYS A 225 -8.99 19.54 -14.93
N GLY A 226 -9.91 18.74 -14.40
CA GLY A 226 -9.80 18.13 -13.08
C GLY A 226 -8.77 17.02 -13.00
N ILE A 227 -8.65 16.15 -14.04
CA ILE A 227 -7.69 15.03 -14.04
C ILE A 227 -6.24 15.54 -13.89
N PRO A 228 -5.74 16.47 -14.71
CA PRO A 228 -4.38 16.98 -14.53
C PRO A 228 -4.15 17.63 -13.16
N LEU A 229 -5.12 18.40 -12.67
CA LEU A 229 -5.05 19.02 -11.35
C LEU A 229 -5.02 17.98 -10.23
N GLY A 230 -5.90 17.00 -10.27
CA GLY A 230 -5.95 15.91 -9.30
C GLY A 230 -4.67 15.09 -9.28
N ILE A 231 -4.14 14.72 -10.47
CA ILE A 231 -2.84 14.03 -10.58
C ILE A 231 -1.72 14.88 -9.97
N LEU A 232 -1.68 16.18 -10.26
CA LEU A 232 -0.65 17.08 -9.72
C LEU A 232 -0.71 17.14 -8.20
N ILE A 233 -1.88 17.42 -7.64
CA ILE A 233 -2.08 17.57 -6.19
C ILE A 233 -1.79 16.25 -5.47
N ASN A 234 -2.36 15.14 -5.94
CA ASN A 234 -2.09 13.82 -5.37
C ASN A 234 -0.63 13.40 -5.50
N THR A 235 0.05 13.79 -6.59
CA THR A 235 1.49 13.56 -6.74
C THR A 235 2.26 14.24 -5.64
N LEU A 236 1.97 15.51 -5.38
CA LEU A 236 2.67 16.32 -4.36
C LEU A 236 2.31 15.87 -2.94
N GLY A 237 1.02 15.70 -2.63
CA GLY A 237 0.56 15.44 -1.27
C GLY A 237 0.71 13.99 -0.80
N ALA A 238 0.55 13.01 -1.69
CA ALA A 238 0.58 11.60 -1.32
C ALA A 238 1.57 10.77 -2.14
N GLY A 239 1.58 10.89 -3.45
CA GLY A 239 2.35 10.03 -4.34
C GLY A 239 3.85 10.08 -4.10
N LEU A 240 4.47 11.24 -4.21
CA LEU A 240 5.90 11.44 -3.95
C LEU A 240 6.28 11.17 -2.49
N PRO A 241 5.53 11.65 -1.46
CA PRO A 241 5.72 11.23 -0.08
C PRO A 241 5.86 9.72 0.11
N VAL A 242 4.92 8.94 -0.41
CA VAL A 242 4.94 7.48 -0.30
C VAL A 242 6.10 6.87 -1.10
N VAL A 243 6.36 7.35 -2.33
CA VAL A 243 7.49 6.89 -3.16
C VAL A 243 8.80 7.05 -2.40
N VAL A 244 9.05 8.20 -1.82
CA VAL A 244 10.33 8.47 -1.15
C VAL A 244 10.42 7.73 0.18
N MET A 245 9.46 7.91 1.07
CA MET A 245 9.54 7.35 2.42
C MET A 245 9.47 5.82 2.42
N MET A 246 8.48 5.25 1.73
CA MET A 246 8.26 3.81 1.76
C MET A 246 9.15 3.08 0.75
N HIS A 247 9.15 3.51 -0.52
CA HIS A 247 9.74 2.74 -1.61
C HIS A 247 11.23 3.04 -1.84
N MET A 248 11.71 4.26 -1.54
CA MET A 248 13.12 4.61 -1.71
C MET A 248 13.92 4.52 -0.40
N ILE A 249 13.27 4.65 0.75
CA ILE A 249 13.96 4.59 2.05
C ILE A 249 13.66 3.28 2.77
N PHE A 250 12.44 3.05 3.20
CA PHE A 250 12.08 1.97 4.12
C PHE A 250 12.29 0.57 3.52
N ILE A 251 11.66 0.28 2.37
CA ILE A 251 11.73 -1.03 1.71
C ILE A 251 13.16 -1.44 1.35
N PRO A 252 14.01 -0.59 0.72
CA PRO A 252 15.38 -0.97 0.40
C PRO A 252 16.23 -1.34 1.62
N ARG A 253 16.03 -0.65 2.75
CA ARG A 253 16.75 -0.94 4.00
C ARG A 253 16.29 -2.24 4.63
N LEU A 254 15.00 -2.53 4.62
CA LEU A 254 14.48 -3.83 5.03
C LEU A 254 15.00 -4.96 4.13
N ALA A 255 15.02 -4.74 2.82
CA ALA A 255 15.45 -5.75 1.86
C ALA A 255 16.93 -6.13 1.97
N VAL A 256 17.77 -5.24 2.48
CA VAL A 256 19.18 -5.54 2.82
C VAL A 256 19.29 -6.34 4.12
N LEU A 257 18.35 -6.18 5.05
CA LEU A 257 18.33 -6.87 6.36
C LEU A 257 17.62 -8.22 6.31
N ILE A 258 16.55 -8.32 5.51
CA ILE A 258 15.60 -9.42 5.52
C ILE A 258 15.56 -10.07 4.12
N ASN A 259 15.91 -11.34 4.03
CA ASN A 259 15.88 -12.10 2.77
C ASN A 259 14.54 -12.82 2.57
N ASN A 260 13.42 -12.18 2.91
CA ASN A 260 12.08 -12.76 2.73
C ASN A 260 11.12 -11.69 2.18
N LYS A 261 10.70 -11.86 0.93
CA LYS A 261 9.84 -10.90 0.23
C LYS A 261 8.51 -10.67 0.95
N LEU A 262 7.87 -11.73 1.46
CA LEU A 262 6.57 -11.61 2.16
C LEU A 262 6.70 -10.82 3.45
N THR A 263 7.79 -11.02 4.21
CA THR A 263 8.08 -10.22 5.41
C THR A 263 8.24 -8.75 5.06
N ILE A 264 8.98 -8.44 3.99
CA ILE A 264 9.18 -7.04 3.56
C ILE A 264 7.87 -6.42 3.10
N ILE A 265 7.03 -7.17 2.37
CA ILE A 265 5.70 -6.72 1.92
C ILE A 265 4.81 -6.41 3.13
N LEU A 266 4.73 -7.32 4.11
CA LEU A 266 3.93 -7.11 5.32
C LEU A 266 4.41 -5.90 6.13
N LEU A 267 5.73 -5.79 6.37
CA LEU A 267 6.29 -4.64 7.08
C LEU A 267 6.11 -3.33 6.31
N GLY A 268 6.17 -3.37 4.97
CA GLY A 268 5.82 -2.26 4.11
C GLY A 268 4.36 -1.84 4.29
N GLY A 269 3.45 -2.81 4.40
CA GLY A 269 2.05 -2.56 4.72
C GLY A 269 1.86 -1.88 6.07
N LEU A 270 2.50 -2.41 7.13
CA LEU A 270 2.46 -1.80 8.46
C LEU A 270 3.08 -0.40 8.50
N PHE A 271 4.15 -0.17 7.73
CA PHE A 271 4.72 1.18 7.58
C PHE A 271 3.73 2.14 6.92
N TYR A 272 3.02 1.68 5.90
CA TYR A 272 2.01 2.48 5.22
C TYR A 272 0.82 2.80 6.14
N SER A 273 0.40 1.89 7.00
CA SER A 273 -0.65 2.18 7.99
C SER A 273 -0.23 3.26 9.00
N ILE A 274 1.06 3.31 9.38
CA ILE A 274 1.57 4.41 10.20
C ILE A 274 1.48 5.75 9.43
N PHE A 275 1.75 5.72 8.13
CA PHE A 275 1.65 6.92 7.28
C PHE A 275 0.21 7.43 7.17
N SER A 276 -0.76 6.54 7.30
CA SER A 276 -2.19 6.84 7.19
C SER A 276 -2.91 7.02 8.54
N LEU A 277 -2.19 7.16 9.65
CA LEU A 277 -2.80 7.21 10.99
C LEU A 277 -3.84 8.31 11.18
N PHE A 278 -3.71 9.41 10.44
CA PHE A 278 -4.61 10.56 10.50
C PHE A 278 -5.38 10.78 9.20
N ASP A 279 -5.60 9.70 8.45
CA ASP A 279 -6.48 9.77 7.28
C ASP A 279 -7.93 10.00 7.71
N GLN A 280 -8.76 10.41 6.76
CA GLN A 280 -10.16 10.68 7.03
C GLN A 280 -10.92 9.46 7.58
N GLY A 281 -11.99 9.74 8.29
CA GLY A 281 -12.81 8.73 8.95
C GLY A 281 -12.23 8.24 10.28
N VAL A 282 -11.14 8.84 10.78
CA VAL A 282 -10.61 8.57 12.11
C VAL A 282 -11.12 9.59 13.11
N ASP A 283 -11.36 9.14 14.33
CA ASP A 283 -11.77 9.99 15.47
C ASP A 283 -10.84 9.70 16.66
N TYR A 284 -10.12 10.72 17.10
CA TYR A 284 -9.23 10.67 18.27
C TYR A 284 -9.77 11.54 19.42
N SER A 285 -11.06 11.88 19.44
CA SER A 285 -11.70 12.71 20.47
C SER A 285 -11.77 12.02 21.84
N SER A 286 -11.75 10.69 21.87
CA SER A 286 -11.72 9.91 23.11
C SER A 286 -10.82 8.69 22.96
N PHE A 287 -10.47 8.05 24.09
CA PHE A 287 -9.66 6.82 24.07
C PHE A 287 -10.32 5.69 23.26
N SER A 288 -11.64 5.49 23.43
CA SER A 288 -12.37 4.41 22.75
C SER A 288 -12.44 4.63 21.25
N PHE A 289 -12.80 5.82 20.80
CA PHE A 289 -12.81 6.16 19.38
C PHE A 289 -11.40 6.17 18.79
N GLY A 290 -10.41 6.69 19.51
CA GLY A 290 -9.01 6.67 19.07
C GLY A 290 -8.44 5.27 18.94
N PHE A 291 -8.77 4.37 19.88
CA PHE A 291 -8.36 2.97 19.77
C PHE A 291 -9.02 2.27 18.57
N THR A 292 -10.31 2.52 18.34
CA THR A 292 -11.04 1.96 17.20
C THR A 292 -10.49 2.51 15.88
N SER A 293 -10.24 3.82 15.79
CA SER A 293 -9.60 4.47 14.64
C SER A 293 -8.23 3.87 14.34
N PHE A 294 -7.38 3.74 15.36
CA PHE A 294 -6.06 3.14 15.21
C PHE A 294 -6.14 1.71 14.66
N THR A 295 -7.00 0.88 15.26
CA THR A 295 -7.14 -0.53 14.83
C THR A 295 -7.76 -0.65 13.44
N TYR A 296 -8.69 0.24 13.07
CA TYR A 296 -9.25 0.37 11.73
C TYR A 296 -8.16 0.67 10.69
N ILE A 297 -7.33 1.66 10.95
CA ILE A 297 -6.22 2.02 10.05
C ILE A 297 -5.22 0.87 9.91
N ILE A 298 -4.83 0.22 11.02
CA ILE A 298 -3.95 -0.95 10.94
C ILE A 298 -4.59 -2.06 10.13
N MET A 299 -5.86 -2.35 10.32
CA MET A 299 -6.58 -3.39 9.58
C MET A 299 -6.60 -3.10 8.08
N THR A 300 -7.01 -1.91 7.67
CA THR A 300 -7.27 -1.55 6.28
C THR A 300 -6.00 -1.13 5.54
N GLN A 301 -5.26 -0.18 6.08
CA GLN A 301 -4.13 0.44 5.39
C GLN A 301 -2.89 -0.47 5.33
N THR A 302 -2.77 -1.44 6.24
CA THR A 302 -1.73 -2.49 6.08
C THR A 302 -1.94 -3.27 4.78
N LEU A 303 -3.17 -3.64 4.44
CA LEU A 303 -3.48 -4.38 3.23
C LEU A 303 -3.19 -3.53 1.97
N VAL A 304 -3.62 -2.27 1.96
CA VAL A 304 -3.31 -1.32 0.88
C VAL A 304 -1.80 -1.17 0.69
N GLY A 305 -1.09 -0.97 1.81
CA GLY A 305 0.37 -0.83 1.81
C GLY A 305 1.09 -2.11 1.36
N MET A 306 0.57 -3.30 1.67
CA MET A 306 1.12 -4.57 1.14
C MET A 306 1.03 -4.61 -0.39
N GLY A 307 -0.11 -4.22 -0.97
CA GLY A 307 -0.27 -4.09 -2.41
C GLY A 307 0.78 -3.15 -3.01
N LYS A 308 0.91 -1.96 -2.45
CA LYS A 308 1.91 -0.95 -2.87
C LYS A 308 3.35 -1.47 -2.73
N ALA A 309 3.70 -2.06 -1.58
CA ALA A 309 5.04 -2.60 -1.31
C ALA A 309 5.46 -3.67 -2.32
N THR A 310 4.50 -4.52 -2.75
CA THR A 310 4.77 -5.63 -3.65
C THR A 310 5.45 -5.17 -4.93
N PHE A 311 5.00 -4.07 -5.56
CA PHE A 311 5.61 -3.55 -6.78
C PHE A 311 7.12 -3.32 -6.62
N THR A 312 7.52 -2.60 -5.59
CA THR A 312 8.93 -2.29 -5.36
C THR A 312 9.72 -3.52 -4.94
N VAL A 313 9.17 -4.38 -4.08
CA VAL A 313 9.85 -5.60 -3.61
C VAL A 313 10.16 -6.56 -4.76
N VAL A 314 9.28 -6.66 -5.77
CA VAL A 314 9.48 -7.59 -6.88
C VAL A 314 10.25 -6.99 -8.06
N THR A 315 10.30 -5.67 -8.20
CA THR A 315 10.91 -5.01 -9.36
C THR A 315 12.14 -4.19 -9.04
N GLY A 316 12.28 -3.72 -7.80
CA GLY A 316 13.26 -2.71 -7.41
C GLY A 316 12.91 -1.30 -7.90
N ASN A 317 11.79 -1.11 -8.62
CA ASN A 317 11.39 0.17 -9.20
C ASN A 317 10.31 0.84 -8.33
N PRO A 318 10.59 1.97 -7.65
CA PRO A 318 9.67 2.64 -6.75
C PRO A 318 8.55 3.38 -7.50
N PHE A 319 8.70 3.62 -8.81
CA PHE A 319 7.74 4.40 -9.59
C PHE A 319 6.61 3.55 -10.20
N ILE A 320 6.72 2.21 -10.18
CA ILE A 320 5.67 1.37 -10.74
C ILE A 320 4.36 1.59 -9.98
N HIS A 321 4.41 1.57 -8.65
CA HIS A 321 3.21 1.80 -7.85
C HIS A 321 2.63 3.20 -8.09
N PHE A 322 3.50 4.23 -8.23
CA PHE A 322 3.07 5.59 -8.50
C PHE A 322 2.31 5.70 -9.83
N ILE A 323 2.90 5.17 -10.91
CA ILE A 323 2.26 5.16 -12.24
C ILE A 323 0.94 4.39 -12.18
N THR A 324 0.93 3.21 -11.55
CA THR A 324 -0.21 2.30 -11.53
C THR A 324 -1.37 2.85 -10.69
N LEU A 325 -1.10 3.49 -9.56
CA LEU A 325 -2.13 3.89 -8.59
C LEU A 325 -2.43 5.38 -8.56
N HIS A 326 -1.54 6.24 -9.08
CA HIS A 326 -1.71 7.69 -9.01
C HIS A 326 -1.80 8.39 -10.37
N VAL A 327 -1.45 7.70 -11.46
CA VAL A 327 -1.49 8.28 -12.83
C VAL A 327 -2.51 7.59 -13.72
N ILE A 328 -2.56 6.24 -13.69
CA ILE A 328 -3.39 5.44 -14.63
C ILE A 328 -4.46 4.61 -13.90
N SER A 329 -4.66 4.81 -12.63
CA SER A 329 -5.60 4.04 -11.80
C SER A 329 -7.06 4.37 -12.11
N ALA A 330 -7.94 3.39 -11.95
CA ALA A 330 -9.39 3.60 -11.93
C ALA A 330 -9.81 4.59 -10.84
N ARG A 331 -8.98 4.78 -9.81
CA ARG A 331 -9.19 5.75 -8.73
C ARG A 331 -9.06 7.21 -9.18
N VAL A 332 -8.28 7.49 -10.22
CA VAL A 332 -8.05 8.87 -10.70
C VAL A 332 -9.35 9.62 -11.03
N PRO A 333 -10.34 9.03 -11.74
CA PRO A 333 -11.64 9.67 -11.94
C PRO A 333 -12.40 9.99 -10.65
N PHE A 334 -12.31 9.12 -9.63
CA PHE A 334 -12.94 9.36 -8.32
C PHE A 334 -12.32 10.57 -7.62
N ASP A 335 -11.00 10.55 -7.46
CA ASP A 335 -10.28 11.65 -6.83
C ASP A 335 -10.48 12.97 -7.59
N THR A 336 -10.62 12.91 -8.93
CA THR A 336 -10.86 14.06 -9.80
C THR A 336 -12.16 14.78 -9.46
N ARG A 337 -13.25 14.06 -9.16
CA ARG A 337 -14.53 14.66 -8.79
C ARG A 337 -14.39 15.58 -7.60
N MET A 338 -13.72 15.15 -6.55
CA MET A 338 -13.44 15.93 -5.36
C MET A 338 -12.71 17.25 -5.70
N TYR A 339 -11.68 17.18 -6.55
CA TYR A 339 -10.95 18.40 -6.97
C TYR A 339 -11.79 19.33 -7.84
N ILE A 340 -12.64 18.80 -8.72
CA ILE A 340 -13.59 19.62 -9.50
C ILE A 340 -14.48 20.43 -8.57
N GLU A 341 -15.01 19.82 -7.50
CA GLU A 341 -15.91 20.46 -6.56
C GLU A 341 -15.17 21.48 -5.68
N ILE A 342 -14.01 21.13 -5.08
CA ILE A 342 -13.20 22.04 -4.26
C ILE A 342 -12.71 23.25 -5.06
N PHE A 343 -12.23 23.02 -6.29
CA PHE A 343 -11.67 24.06 -7.15
C PHE A 343 -12.73 24.75 -8.03
N ARG A 344 -14.00 24.33 -7.93
CA ARG A 344 -15.14 24.88 -8.66
C ARG A 344 -14.88 24.95 -10.17
N LEU A 345 -14.31 23.88 -10.72
CA LEU A 345 -14.00 23.80 -12.15
C LEU A 345 -15.28 23.74 -12.98
N ARG A 346 -15.42 24.67 -13.96
CA ARG A 346 -16.56 24.75 -14.86
C ARG A 346 -16.16 24.38 -16.29
#